data_4625c1f2931068841910936fc3a5c3eb
#
_entry.id   4625c1f2931068841910936fc3a5c3eb
#
_cell.length_a   1.000
_cell.length_b   1.000
_cell.length_c   1.000
_cell.angle_alpha   90.00
_cell.angle_beta   90.00
_cell.angle_gamma   90.00
#
_symmetry.space_group_name_H-M   'P 1'
#
loop_
_entity.id
_entity.type
_entity.pdbx_description
1 polymer ?
#
loop_
_entity_poly.entity_id
_entity_poly.type
_entity_poly.pdbx_seq_one_letter_code
_entity_poly.pdbx_strand_id
1 'polypeptide(L)'
;MERACPDGSPALPDDVLIVEDDAIIALDMEDTMLGFGVKTVRTAASVAKALEMIADRAPDFALLDVGLAHENSFAVAGRLDELKIPFVFVTGYGSASAFPAAFAHTPTLSKPYSTDALGALLKRRPRPEGGRAAR
;
A
#
# COMPACT_ATOMS: atom_id res chain seq x y z
N MET A 1 16.19 7.77 15.79
CA MET A 1 15.72 7.53 15.89
C MET A 1 15.26 6.53 15.77
N GLU A 2 14.96 5.92 16.19
CA GLU A 2 14.57 4.94 16.07
C GLU A 2 13.31 4.89 15.98
N ARG A 3 12.78 4.54 15.13
CA ARG A 3 11.49 4.38 14.97
C ARG A 3 11.04 3.10 15.38
N ALA A 4 11.85 2.18 15.61
CA ALA A 4 11.46 0.85 16.02
C ALA A 4 10.83 0.92 17.38
N CYS A 5 9.78 0.19 17.59
CA CYS A 5 9.15 0.15 18.88
C CYS A 5 9.99 -0.63 19.85
N PRO A 6 10.00 -0.25 21.10
CA PRO A 6 10.81 -0.96 22.08
C PRO A 6 10.47 -2.42 22.21
N ASP A 7 9.25 -2.80 21.90
CA ASP A 7 8.86 -4.20 22.04
C ASP A 7 9.19 -5.02 20.80
N GLY A 8 9.89 -4.45 19.86
CA GLY A 8 10.27 -5.20 18.69
C GLY A 8 9.28 -5.17 17.56
N SER A 9 8.19 -4.46 17.69
CA SER A 9 7.21 -4.36 16.61
C SER A 9 7.83 -3.64 15.43
N PRO A 10 7.41 -3.96 14.22
CA PRO A 10 7.93 -3.23 13.06
C PRO A 10 7.54 -1.78 13.11
N ALA A 11 8.43 -0.92 12.69
CA ALA A 11 8.11 0.49 12.59
C ALA A 11 7.13 0.70 11.47
N LEU A 12 6.38 1.79 11.54
CA LEU A 12 5.49 2.15 10.46
C LEU A 12 6.32 2.60 9.25
N PRO A 13 5.76 2.47 8.05
CA PRO A 13 6.48 2.96 6.89
C PRO A 13 6.56 4.48 6.94
N ASP A 14 7.61 5.04 6.35
CA ASP A 14 7.77 6.48 6.32
C ASP A 14 7.03 7.09 5.14
N ASP A 15 6.95 6.40 4.01
CA ASP A 15 6.42 6.94 2.78
C ASP A 15 5.44 5.93 2.19
N VAL A 16 4.18 6.27 2.18
CA VAL A 16 3.14 5.38 1.69
C VAL A 16 2.54 5.96 0.42
N LEU A 17 2.40 5.13 -0.60
CA LEU A 17 1.73 5.53 -1.84
C LEU A 17 0.34 4.91 -1.84
N ILE A 18 -0.67 5.71 -2.14
CA ILE A 18 -2.05 5.25 -2.24
C ILE A 18 -2.47 5.44 -3.69
N VAL A 19 -2.94 4.37 -4.31
CA VAL A 19 -3.43 4.44 -5.69
C VAL A 19 -4.94 4.28 -5.63
N GLU A 20 -5.66 5.37 -5.82
CA GLU A 20 -7.10 5.41 -5.67
C GLU A 20 -7.63 6.54 -6.55
N ASP A 21 -8.55 6.24 -7.46
CA ASP A 21 -9.05 7.26 -8.38
C ASP A 21 -10.17 8.12 -7.80
N ASP A 22 -10.76 7.72 -6.70
CA ASP A 22 -11.78 8.54 -6.04
C ASP A 22 -11.08 9.48 -5.08
N ALA A 23 -11.13 10.76 -5.37
CA ALA A 23 -10.40 11.76 -4.59
C ALA A 23 -10.84 11.81 -3.13
N ILE A 24 -12.10 11.57 -2.86
CA ILE A 24 -12.59 11.63 -1.50
C ILE A 24 -12.09 10.43 -0.71
N ILE A 25 -12.11 9.26 -1.31
CA ILE A 25 -11.60 8.07 -0.65
C ILE A 25 -10.10 8.19 -0.44
N ALA A 26 -9.38 8.71 -1.44
CA ALA A 26 -7.94 8.89 -1.32
C ALA A 26 -7.60 9.83 -0.17
N LEU A 27 -8.35 10.90 -0.03
CA LEU A 27 -8.11 11.86 1.03
C LEU A 27 -8.37 11.22 2.40
N ASP A 28 -9.42 10.43 2.51
CA ASP A 28 -9.74 9.75 3.75
C ASP A 28 -8.63 8.76 4.12
N MET A 29 -8.12 8.01 3.15
CA MET A 29 -7.03 7.10 3.39
C MET A 29 -5.78 7.84 3.81
N GLU A 30 -5.50 8.97 3.17
CA GLU A 30 -4.33 9.77 3.50
C GLU A 30 -4.43 10.25 4.95
N ASP A 31 -5.58 10.79 5.34
CA ASP A 31 -5.76 11.25 6.70
C ASP A 31 -5.59 10.12 7.71
N THR A 32 -6.11 8.95 7.38
CA THR A 32 -6.00 7.80 8.26
C THR A 32 -4.54 7.40 8.44
N MET A 33 -3.78 7.36 7.35
CA MET A 33 -2.38 6.99 7.42
C MET A 33 -1.56 8.00 8.22
N LEU A 34 -1.82 9.28 7.99
CA LEU A 34 -1.13 10.31 8.75
C LEU A 34 -1.49 10.21 10.23
N GLY A 35 -2.73 9.85 10.51
CA GLY A 35 -3.17 9.66 11.89
C GLY A 35 -2.45 8.53 12.60
N PHE A 36 -1.97 7.54 11.86
CA PHE A 36 -1.19 6.47 12.47
C PHE A 36 0.26 6.89 12.72
N GLY A 37 0.70 7.98 12.13
CA GLY A 37 2.09 8.42 12.30
C GLY A 37 2.98 8.24 11.08
N VAL A 38 2.39 7.89 9.94
CA VAL A 38 3.17 7.82 8.70
C VAL A 38 3.60 9.22 8.33
N LYS A 39 4.86 9.41 7.97
CA LYS A 39 5.39 10.74 7.72
C LYS A 39 4.98 11.33 6.39
N THR A 40 4.96 10.55 5.34
CA THR A 40 4.64 11.05 4.01
C THR A 40 3.61 10.13 3.37
N VAL A 41 2.55 10.72 2.85
CA VAL A 41 1.55 9.94 2.12
C VAL A 41 1.36 10.63 0.79
N ARG A 42 1.49 9.87 -0.29
CA ARG A 42 1.30 10.39 -1.64
C ARG A 42 0.15 9.64 -2.27
N THR A 43 -0.66 10.30 -3.06
CA THR A 43 -1.79 9.66 -3.70
C THR A 43 -1.68 9.80 -5.21
N ALA A 44 -2.08 8.77 -5.92
CA ALA A 44 -2.09 8.77 -7.38
C ALA A 44 -3.47 8.32 -7.83
N ALA A 45 -4.03 9.01 -8.79
CA ALA A 45 -5.37 8.72 -9.25
C ALA A 45 -5.40 7.78 -10.45
N SER A 46 -4.25 7.40 -10.97
CA SER A 46 -4.17 6.53 -12.13
C SER A 46 -2.92 5.68 -12.08
N VAL A 47 -2.89 4.64 -12.90
CA VAL A 47 -1.71 3.79 -13.01
C VAL A 47 -0.52 4.59 -13.51
N ALA A 48 -0.72 5.42 -14.53
CA ALA A 48 0.37 6.21 -15.11
C ALA A 48 0.99 7.12 -14.05
N LYS A 49 0.15 7.78 -13.28
CA LYS A 49 0.66 8.70 -12.25
C LYS A 49 1.38 7.92 -11.16
N ALA A 50 0.85 6.78 -10.78
CA ALA A 50 1.48 5.96 -9.76
C ALA A 50 2.87 5.50 -10.21
N LEU A 51 2.99 5.05 -11.44
CA LEU A 51 4.29 4.60 -11.95
C LEU A 51 5.29 5.76 -12.00
N GLU A 52 4.82 6.93 -12.35
CA GLU A 52 5.65 8.13 -12.36
C GLU A 52 6.16 8.44 -10.98
N MET A 53 5.29 8.37 -9.99
CA MET A 53 5.67 8.66 -8.62
C MET A 53 6.64 7.65 -8.07
N ILE A 54 6.48 6.38 -8.42
CA ILE A 54 7.39 5.34 -7.97
C ILE A 54 8.77 5.56 -8.58
N ALA A 55 8.82 5.96 -9.86
CA ALA A 55 10.09 6.23 -10.51
C ALA A 55 10.80 7.43 -9.88
N ASP A 56 10.03 8.42 -9.47
CA ASP A 56 10.58 9.60 -8.85
C ASP A 56 11.14 9.28 -7.47
N ARG A 57 10.40 8.55 -6.68
CA ARG A 57 10.85 8.12 -5.36
C ARG A 57 10.05 6.89 -4.95
N ALA A 58 10.73 5.78 -4.73
CA ALA A 58 10.08 4.54 -4.34
C ALA A 58 9.47 4.69 -2.94
N PRO A 59 8.22 4.28 -2.77
CA PRO A 59 7.61 4.32 -1.44
C PRO A 59 8.08 3.13 -0.61
N ASP A 60 7.78 3.17 0.67
CA ASP A 60 8.09 2.06 1.57
C ASP A 60 6.94 1.06 1.63
N PHE A 61 5.76 1.48 1.23
CA PHE A 61 4.56 0.67 1.30
C PHE A 61 3.50 1.28 0.41
N ALA A 62 2.61 0.48 -0.12
CA ALA A 62 1.56 1.01 -0.98
C ALA A 62 0.22 0.35 -0.73
N LEU A 63 -0.85 1.12 -0.92
CA LEU A 63 -2.21 0.61 -0.91
C LEU A 63 -2.74 0.79 -2.32
N LEU A 64 -3.19 -0.27 -2.93
CA LEU A 64 -3.62 -0.25 -4.31
C LEU A 64 -5.09 -0.62 -4.43
N ASP A 65 -5.92 0.32 -4.87
CA ASP A 65 -7.30 0.00 -5.14
C ASP A 65 -7.31 -0.82 -6.42
N VAL A 66 -7.88 -1.99 -6.39
CA VAL A 66 -7.91 -2.88 -7.54
C VAL A 66 -8.76 -2.31 -8.66
N GLY A 67 -9.92 -1.78 -8.34
CA GLY A 67 -10.86 -1.35 -9.36
C GLY A 67 -10.82 0.13 -9.65
N LEU A 68 -9.79 0.59 -10.32
CA LEU A 68 -9.77 1.97 -10.76
C LEU A 68 -10.78 2.16 -11.89
N ALA A 69 -11.15 3.38 -12.16
CA ALA A 69 -12.26 3.69 -13.04
C ALA A 69 -12.18 3.03 -14.41
N HIS A 70 -11.03 3.03 -15.03
CA HIS A 70 -10.88 2.49 -16.38
C HIS A 70 -9.74 1.50 -16.49
N GLU A 71 -9.21 1.05 -15.36
CA GLU A 71 -8.04 0.20 -15.39
C GLU A 71 -7.90 -0.48 -14.04
N ASN A 72 -7.04 -1.45 -13.94
CA ASN A 72 -6.74 -2.03 -12.64
C ASN A 72 -5.33 -1.66 -12.24
N SER A 73 -4.99 -1.90 -11.01
CA SER A 73 -3.70 -1.50 -10.48
C SER A 73 -2.64 -2.58 -10.56
N PHE A 74 -2.88 -3.64 -11.33
CA PHE A 74 -1.93 -4.75 -11.36
C PHE A 74 -0.58 -4.36 -11.97
N ALA A 75 -0.54 -3.41 -12.88
CA ALA A 75 0.73 -2.95 -13.43
C ALA A 75 1.56 -2.26 -12.35
N VAL A 76 0.90 -1.50 -11.48
CA VAL A 76 1.59 -0.86 -10.37
C VAL A 76 2.10 -1.93 -9.40
N ALA A 77 1.26 -2.94 -9.12
CA ALA A 77 1.64 -4.02 -8.23
C ALA A 77 2.87 -4.75 -8.78
N GLY A 78 2.91 -5.01 -10.07
CA GLY A 78 4.06 -5.66 -10.68
C GLY A 78 5.34 -4.86 -10.51
N ARG A 79 5.23 -3.55 -10.66
CA ARG A 79 6.40 -2.68 -10.49
C ARG A 79 6.88 -2.68 -9.05
N LEU A 80 5.94 -2.62 -8.10
CA LEU A 80 6.31 -2.64 -6.70
C LEU A 80 6.95 -3.98 -6.33
N ASP A 81 6.43 -5.06 -6.90
CA ASP A 81 6.99 -6.37 -6.63
C ASP A 81 8.42 -6.47 -7.16
N GLU A 82 8.69 -5.92 -8.34
CA GLU A 82 10.03 -5.89 -8.88
C GLU A 82 10.99 -5.14 -7.97
N LEU A 83 10.50 -4.11 -7.33
CA LEU A 83 11.32 -3.28 -6.43
C LEU A 83 11.33 -3.79 -5.01
N LYS A 84 10.64 -4.90 -4.75
CA LYS A 84 10.55 -5.49 -3.41
C LYS A 84 9.90 -4.57 -2.40
N ILE A 85 8.91 -3.82 -2.84
CA ILE A 85 8.18 -2.90 -1.97
C ILE A 85 6.88 -3.59 -1.56
N PRO A 86 6.60 -3.72 -0.26
CA PRO A 86 5.37 -4.37 0.18
C PRO A 86 4.14 -3.52 -0.16
N PHE A 87 3.06 -4.18 -0.49
CA PHE A 87 1.83 -3.49 -0.84
C PHE A 87 0.62 -4.37 -0.49
N VAL A 88 -0.55 -3.76 -0.43
CA VAL A 88 -1.79 -4.43 -0.12
C VAL A 88 -2.82 -3.96 -1.14
N PHE A 89 -3.64 -4.90 -1.64
CA PHE A 89 -4.73 -4.51 -2.51
C PHE A 89 -5.95 -4.15 -1.65
N VAL A 90 -6.63 -3.08 -2.05
CA VAL A 90 -7.89 -2.72 -1.43
C VAL A 90 -8.97 -3.10 -2.44
N THR A 91 -9.87 -3.99 -2.04
CA THR A 91 -10.85 -4.54 -2.97
C THR A 91 -12.23 -4.07 -2.62
N GLY A 92 -13.01 -3.78 -3.65
CA GLY A 92 -14.41 -3.51 -3.46
C GLY A 92 -15.20 -4.79 -3.58
N TYR A 93 -16.49 -4.64 -3.53
CA TYR A 93 -17.38 -5.75 -3.59
C TYR A 93 -17.23 -6.46 -4.93
N GLY A 94 -17.01 -7.72 -4.87
CA GLY A 94 -16.98 -8.54 -6.07
C GLY A 94 -15.70 -8.52 -6.86
N SER A 95 -14.67 -7.85 -6.42
CA SER A 95 -13.46 -7.77 -7.22
C SER A 95 -12.39 -8.78 -6.86
N ALA A 96 -12.53 -9.47 -5.75
CA ALA A 96 -11.46 -10.32 -5.26
C ALA A 96 -11.15 -11.51 -6.16
N SER A 97 -12.09 -11.96 -6.94
CA SER A 97 -11.88 -13.16 -7.73
C SER A 97 -11.08 -12.93 -9.00
N ALA A 98 -10.74 -11.70 -9.30
CA ALA A 98 -10.08 -11.39 -10.55
C ALA A 98 -8.56 -11.27 -10.45
N PHE A 99 -7.97 -11.69 -9.36
CA PHE A 99 -6.53 -11.50 -9.17
C PHE A 99 -5.72 -12.47 -10.02
N PRO A 100 -4.68 -11.95 -10.66
CA PRO A 100 -3.74 -12.83 -11.37
C PRO A 100 -3.04 -13.76 -10.38
N ALA A 101 -2.59 -14.90 -10.87
CA ALA A 101 -1.90 -15.86 -10.03
C ALA A 101 -0.67 -15.26 -9.36
N ALA A 102 -0.02 -14.32 -10.01
CA ALA A 102 1.17 -13.69 -9.45
C ALA A 102 0.89 -13.01 -8.12
N PHE A 103 -0.36 -12.61 -7.88
CA PHE A 103 -0.71 -11.88 -6.67
C PHE A 103 -1.63 -12.68 -5.76
N ALA A 104 -1.69 -13.99 -5.96
CA ALA A 104 -2.61 -14.83 -5.18
C ALA A 104 -2.36 -14.76 -3.69
N HIS A 105 -1.13 -14.53 -3.29
CA HIS A 105 -0.79 -14.49 -1.86
C HIS A 105 -0.61 -13.09 -1.31
N THR A 106 -0.91 -12.07 -2.10
CA THR A 106 -0.78 -10.70 -1.66
C THR A 106 -1.90 -10.37 -0.68
N PRO A 107 -1.61 -9.71 0.43
CA PRO A 107 -2.66 -9.33 1.37
C PRO A 107 -3.68 -8.42 0.72
N THR A 108 -4.92 -8.55 1.14
CA THR A 108 -5.99 -7.69 0.63
C THR A 108 -6.77 -7.12 1.80
N LEU A 109 -7.41 -5.99 1.55
CA LEU A 109 -8.25 -5.33 2.53
C LEU A 109 -9.57 -5.03 1.83
N SER A 110 -10.65 -5.60 2.33
CA SER A 110 -11.97 -5.40 1.70
C SER A 110 -12.63 -4.13 2.16
N LYS A 111 -13.26 -3.42 1.25
CA LYS A 111 -14.07 -2.26 1.60
C LYS A 111 -15.45 -2.72 2.05
N PRO A 112 -16.06 -2.07 2.99
CA PRO A 112 -15.48 -1.01 3.81
C PRO A 112 -14.57 -1.62 4.87
N TYR A 113 -13.49 -0.94 5.16
CA TYR A 113 -12.56 -1.45 6.17
C TYR A 113 -12.53 -0.51 7.35
N SER A 114 -12.14 -1.04 8.49
CA SER A 114 -12.03 -0.22 9.68
C SER A 114 -10.62 0.34 9.79
N THR A 115 -10.49 1.40 10.55
CA THR A 115 -9.17 1.96 10.86
C THR A 115 -8.30 0.91 11.53
N ASP A 116 -8.90 0.09 12.39
CA ASP A 116 -8.15 -0.96 13.08
C ASP A 116 -7.61 -2.00 12.11
N ALA A 117 -8.40 -2.39 11.13
CA ALA A 117 -7.95 -3.37 10.15
C ALA A 117 -6.77 -2.85 9.35
N LEU A 118 -6.84 -1.59 8.95
CA LEU A 118 -5.77 -0.98 8.19
C LEU A 118 -4.51 -0.85 9.03
N GLY A 119 -4.65 -0.44 10.26
CA GLY A 119 -3.50 -0.33 11.17
C GLY A 119 -2.84 -1.67 11.40
N ALA A 120 -3.64 -2.73 11.53
CA ALA A 120 -3.09 -4.06 11.74
C ALA A 120 -2.27 -4.51 10.53
N LEU A 121 -2.72 -4.18 9.32
CA LEU A 121 -1.97 -4.53 8.13
C LEU A 121 -0.65 -3.79 8.07
N LEU A 122 -0.63 -2.53 8.44
CA LEU A 122 0.60 -1.76 8.44
C LEU A 122 1.62 -2.37 9.39
N LYS A 123 1.17 -2.82 10.55
CA LYS A 123 2.07 -3.35 11.54
C LYS A 123 2.58 -4.74 11.18
N ARG A 124 1.82 -5.48 10.40
CA ARG A 124 2.23 -6.84 10.06
C ARG A 124 2.86 -6.95 8.69
N ARG A 125 3.06 -5.84 7.99
CA ARG A 125 3.59 -5.91 6.64
C ARG A 125 4.98 -6.53 6.64
N PRO A 126 5.37 -7.21 5.55
CA PRO A 126 6.71 -7.77 5.48
C PRO A 126 7.72 -6.65 5.44
N ARG A 127 8.89 -6.91 6.00
CA ARG A 127 9.94 -5.94 5.93
C ARG A 127 10.50 -5.91 4.55
N PRO A 128 10.98 -4.76 4.10
CA PRO A 128 11.67 -4.69 2.81
C PRO A 128 12.83 -5.65 2.81
N GLU A 129 13.07 -6.25 1.66
CA GLU A 129 14.12 -7.21 1.54
C GLU A 129 15.44 -6.72 2.02
N GLY A 130 15.81 -5.56 1.62
CA GLY A 130 17.07 -5.08 2.07
C GLY A 130 17.13 -4.93 3.54
N GLY A 131 16.05 -4.51 4.09
CA GLY A 131 16.02 -4.33 5.49
C GLY A 131 16.08 -5.58 6.23
N ARG A 132 15.57 -6.69 5.70
CA ARG A 132 15.56 -7.78 6.47
C ARG A 132 16.53 -8.62 6.10
N ALA A 133 16.95 -8.42 5.06
CA ALA A 133 17.87 -9.28 4.65
C ALA A 133 18.80 -9.45 5.52
N ALA A 134 18.85 -8.62 6.07
CA ALA A 134 19.79 -8.86 6.88
C ALA A 134 19.52 -10.08 7.30
N ARG A 135 18.83 -10.35 7.05
CA ARG A 135 18.61 -11.44 7.35
C ARG A 135 19.44 -12.03 7.46
#